data_d14f938304cc72c90f80733edba3e834
#
_entry.id   d14f938304cc72c90f80733edba3e834
#
_cell.length_a   1.000
_cell.length_b   1.000
_cell.length_c   1.000
_cell.angle_alpha   90.00
_cell.angle_beta   90.00
_cell.angle_gamma   90.00
#
_symmetry.space_group_name_H-M   'P 1'
#
loop_
_entity.id
_entity.type
_entity.pdbx_description
1 polymer ?
#
loop_
_entity_poly.entity_id
_entity_poly.type
_entity_poly.pdbx_seq_one_letter_code
_entity_poly.pdbx_strand_id
1 'polypeptide(L)'
;DIYAPNTMTSTHSGSPVASAGTAANIKFLKEHNMCQEALRKGKIMEEKLKALWKQFPERISYVSGIGMAWAVTFAEADTHAIHPEFALEVTKKCNENGLTFFAAVGAGITMKLTPPLTIPDDALIEGLEAYATAVAEADAIMPAYK
;
A
#
# COMPACT_ATOMS: atom_id res chain seq x y z
N ASP A 1 32.33 -6.81 7.44
CA ASP A 1 31.98 -6.24 6.12
C ASP A 1 31.29 -7.31 5.28
N ILE A 2 30.05 -7.02 4.88
CA ILE A 2 29.22 -7.95 4.07
C ILE A 2 29.57 -7.82 2.58
N TYR A 3 30.06 -6.66 2.17
CA TYR A 3 30.36 -6.35 0.78
C TYR A 3 31.83 -6.11 0.55
N ALA A 4 32.35 -6.65 -0.55
CA ALA A 4 33.71 -6.36 -0.98
C ALA A 4 33.83 -4.88 -1.43
N PRO A 5 35.03 -4.28 -1.35
CA PRO A 5 35.23 -2.93 -1.87
C PRO A 5 34.75 -2.79 -3.32
N ASN A 6 34.07 -1.67 -3.64
CA ASN A 6 33.53 -1.35 -4.97
C ASN A 6 32.37 -2.24 -5.48
N THR A 7 31.78 -3.09 -4.64
CA THR A 7 30.62 -3.91 -5.05
C THR A 7 29.29 -3.17 -4.89
N MET A 8 29.25 -2.11 -4.09
CA MET A 8 28.08 -1.25 -3.92
C MET A 8 28.48 0.20 -4.22
N THR A 9 27.91 0.75 -5.26
CA THR A 9 28.10 2.14 -5.65
C THR A 9 26.82 2.74 -6.20
N SER A 10 26.63 4.03 -6.04
CA SER A 10 25.59 4.80 -6.73
C SER A 10 26.12 6.17 -7.09
N THR A 11 25.61 6.76 -8.18
CA THR A 11 26.02 8.08 -8.68
C THR A 11 25.87 9.19 -7.63
N HIS A 12 24.90 9.06 -6.73
CA HIS A 12 24.56 10.06 -5.71
C HIS A 12 25.08 9.73 -4.31
N SER A 13 25.87 8.66 -4.14
CA SER A 13 26.50 8.31 -2.86
C SER A 13 27.39 9.44 -2.38
N GLY A 14 27.26 9.80 -1.11
CA GLY A 14 28.09 10.86 -0.49
C GLY A 14 27.69 12.29 -0.86
N SER A 15 26.58 12.51 -1.58
CA SER A 15 26.06 13.87 -1.83
C SER A 15 25.79 14.59 -0.51
N PRO A 16 26.38 15.79 -0.27
CA PRO A 16 26.17 16.53 0.99
C PRO A 16 24.70 16.86 1.24
N VAL A 17 23.96 17.23 0.21
CA VAL A 17 22.52 17.56 0.32
C VAL A 17 21.70 16.34 0.69
N ALA A 18 21.91 15.20 0.03
CA ALA A 18 21.23 13.95 0.35
C ALA A 18 21.59 13.46 1.76
N SER A 19 22.84 13.59 2.16
CA SER A 19 23.31 13.21 3.51
C SER A 19 22.69 14.08 4.59
N ALA A 20 22.61 15.39 4.39
CA ALA A 20 21.94 16.31 5.31
C ALA A 20 20.43 16.02 5.42
N GLY A 21 19.74 15.78 4.31
CA GLY A 21 18.33 15.38 4.28
C GLY A 21 18.09 14.05 5.02
N THR A 22 18.96 13.06 4.80
CA THR A 22 18.91 11.77 5.49
C THR A 22 19.08 11.92 7.00
N ALA A 23 20.07 12.71 7.43
CA ALA A 23 20.32 12.97 8.85
C ALA A 23 19.11 13.66 9.52
N ALA A 24 18.52 14.67 8.86
CA ALA A 24 17.33 15.36 9.33
C ALA A 24 16.13 14.42 9.43
N ASN A 25 15.91 13.55 8.44
CA ASN A 25 14.83 12.56 8.45
C ASN A 25 14.99 11.55 9.61
N ILE A 26 16.19 11.00 9.79
CA ILE A 26 16.45 10.07 10.91
C ILE A 26 16.20 10.75 12.26
N LYS A 27 16.62 12.02 12.41
CA LYS A 27 16.36 12.81 13.61
C LYS A 27 14.85 12.95 13.86
N PHE A 28 14.11 13.38 12.83
CA PHE A 28 12.64 13.51 12.89
C PHE A 28 11.95 12.19 13.30
N LEU A 29 12.31 11.07 12.66
CA LEU A 29 11.74 9.75 12.96
C LEU A 29 11.94 9.36 14.43
N LYS A 30 13.11 9.67 15.00
CA LYS A 30 13.42 9.38 16.41
C LYS A 30 12.66 10.31 17.37
N GLU A 31 12.69 11.62 17.13
CA GLU A 31 12.06 12.64 17.98
C GLU A 31 10.54 12.48 18.08
N HIS A 32 9.91 12.04 16.99
CA HIS A 32 8.46 11.83 16.92
C HIS A 32 8.02 10.37 17.10
N ASN A 33 8.92 9.47 17.49
CA ASN A 33 8.62 8.03 17.69
C ASN A 33 7.86 7.42 16.49
N MET A 34 8.23 7.78 15.27
CA MET A 34 7.48 7.43 14.07
C MET A 34 7.33 5.93 13.83
N CYS A 35 8.22 5.10 14.38
CA CYS A 35 8.07 3.64 14.34
C CYS A 35 6.85 3.17 15.14
N GLN A 36 6.60 3.75 16.33
CA GLN A 36 5.45 3.42 17.14
C GLN A 36 4.15 3.98 16.52
N GLU A 37 4.21 5.18 15.97
CA GLU A 37 3.09 5.75 15.22
C GLU A 37 2.74 4.90 13.99
N ALA A 38 3.72 4.41 13.26
CA ALA A 38 3.49 3.50 12.14
C ALA A 38 2.80 2.21 12.59
N LEU A 39 3.19 1.63 13.72
CA LEU A 39 2.53 0.44 14.27
C LEU A 39 1.10 0.74 14.74
N ARG A 40 0.88 1.90 15.36
CA ARG A 40 -0.45 2.34 15.81
C ARG A 40 -1.42 2.53 14.64
N LYS A 41 -1.02 3.32 13.65
CA LYS A 41 -1.80 3.55 12.42
C LYS A 41 -1.97 2.27 11.61
N GLY A 42 -0.96 1.40 11.62
CA GLY A 42 -1.00 0.09 11.00
C GLY A 42 -2.14 -0.79 11.50
N LYS A 43 -2.54 -0.68 12.77
CA LYS A 43 -3.71 -1.38 13.31
C LYS A 43 -5.02 -0.90 12.66
N ILE A 44 -5.14 0.41 12.41
CA ILE A 44 -6.29 0.98 11.69
C ILE A 44 -6.35 0.40 10.27
N MET A 45 -5.21 0.37 9.58
CA MET A 45 -5.12 -0.22 8.24
C MET A 45 -5.46 -1.71 8.27
N GLU A 46 -4.91 -2.46 9.21
CA GLU A 46 -5.16 -3.90 9.38
C GLU A 46 -6.65 -4.20 9.53
N GLU A 47 -7.32 -3.52 10.45
CA GLU A 47 -8.75 -3.69 10.72
C GLU A 47 -9.61 -3.41 9.47
N LYS A 48 -9.39 -2.27 8.83
CA LYS A 48 -10.14 -1.86 7.63
C LYS A 48 -9.89 -2.79 6.45
N LEU A 49 -8.62 -3.13 6.17
CA LEU A 49 -8.27 -4.00 5.03
C LEU A 49 -8.70 -5.45 5.24
N LYS A 50 -8.62 -5.99 6.46
CA LYS A 50 -9.15 -7.32 6.77
C LYS A 50 -10.67 -7.37 6.74
N ALA A 51 -11.36 -6.28 7.10
CA ALA A 51 -12.81 -6.18 6.94
C ALA A 51 -13.21 -6.17 5.45
N LEU A 52 -12.47 -5.42 4.63
CA LEU A 52 -12.67 -5.40 3.18
C LEU A 52 -12.45 -6.79 2.56
N TRP A 53 -11.41 -7.50 2.97
CA TRP A 53 -11.17 -8.88 2.51
C TRP A 53 -12.35 -9.81 2.83
N LYS A 54 -12.89 -9.72 4.03
CA LYS A 54 -14.08 -10.53 4.42
C LYS A 54 -15.33 -10.18 3.62
N GLN A 55 -15.44 -8.93 3.17
CA GLN A 55 -16.56 -8.45 2.36
C GLN A 55 -16.47 -8.94 0.90
N PHE A 56 -15.25 -9.05 0.37
CA PHE A 56 -14.98 -9.44 -1.03
C PHE A 56 -14.02 -10.64 -1.12
N PRO A 57 -14.38 -11.80 -0.52
CA PRO A 57 -13.48 -12.96 -0.49
C PRO A 57 -13.21 -13.56 -1.88
N GLU A 58 -14.14 -13.38 -2.82
CA GLU A 58 -14.02 -13.85 -4.21
C GLU A 58 -13.09 -12.98 -5.07
N ARG A 59 -12.80 -11.76 -4.61
CA ARG A 59 -11.95 -10.79 -5.32
C ARG A 59 -10.56 -10.65 -4.70
N ILE A 60 -10.48 -10.72 -3.39
CA ILE A 60 -9.27 -10.52 -2.62
C ILE A 60 -8.77 -11.86 -2.12
N SER A 61 -7.68 -12.34 -2.68
CA SER A 61 -7.05 -13.60 -2.26
C SER A 61 -6.15 -13.42 -1.04
N TYR A 62 -5.56 -12.24 -0.86
CA TYR A 62 -4.60 -12.03 0.21
C TYR A 62 -4.48 -10.58 0.63
N VAL A 63 -4.36 -10.36 1.95
CA VAL A 63 -4.04 -9.07 2.57
C VAL A 63 -2.92 -9.28 3.55
N SER A 64 -1.83 -8.55 3.39
CA SER A 64 -0.70 -8.60 4.31
C SER A 64 -0.02 -7.25 4.47
N GLY A 65 0.61 -7.05 5.62
CA GLY A 65 1.36 -5.85 5.89
C GLY A 65 1.78 -5.73 7.34
N ILE A 66 2.54 -4.69 7.60
CA ILE A 66 2.94 -4.28 8.95
C ILE A 66 3.10 -2.76 8.99
N GLY A 67 2.66 -2.14 10.08
CA GLY A 67 2.71 -0.68 10.22
C GLY A 67 2.00 0.01 9.06
N MET A 68 2.66 0.94 8.40
CA MET A 68 2.12 1.74 7.30
C MET A 68 2.44 1.17 5.91
N ALA A 69 2.74 -0.13 5.80
CA ALA A 69 3.01 -0.79 4.53
C ALA A 69 2.14 -2.04 4.40
N TRP A 70 1.15 -1.97 3.53
CA TRP A 70 0.17 -3.04 3.29
C TRP A 70 0.08 -3.39 1.81
N ALA A 71 -0.35 -4.61 1.54
CA ALA A 71 -0.62 -5.11 0.21
C ALA A 71 -1.98 -5.82 0.19
N VAL A 72 -2.74 -5.56 -0.87
CA VAL A 72 -4.01 -6.25 -1.19
C VAL A 72 -3.84 -6.89 -2.55
N THR A 73 -4.02 -8.19 -2.62
CA THR A 73 -3.85 -8.98 -3.86
C THR A 73 -5.20 -9.45 -4.36
N PHE A 74 -5.49 -9.11 -5.62
CA PHE A 74 -6.70 -9.48 -6.32
C PHE A 74 -6.45 -10.71 -7.19
N ALA A 75 -7.01 -11.84 -6.78
CA ALA A 75 -6.97 -13.11 -7.50
C ALA A 75 -8.08 -13.99 -6.95
N GLU A 76 -8.42 -15.05 -7.65
CA GLU A 76 -9.34 -16.06 -7.13
C GLU A 76 -8.75 -16.73 -5.87
N ALA A 77 -9.60 -16.94 -4.86
CA ALA A 77 -9.17 -17.49 -3.59
C ALA A 77 -8.68 -18.96 -3.72
N ASP A 78 -9.35 -19.77 -4.50
CA ASP A 78 -9.10 -21.21 -4.60
C ASP A 78 -8.06 -21.56 -5.68
N THR A 79 -8.15 -20.93 -6.85
CA THR A 79 -7.32 -21.29 -8.02
C THR A 79 -6.07 -20.43 -8.14
N HIS A 80 -6.03 -19.30 -7.42
CA HIS A 80 -5.06 -18.22 -7.59
C HIS A 80 -4.96 -17.67 -9.03
N ALA A 81 -6.02 -17.86 -9.82
CA ALA A 81 -6.11 -17.25 -11.14
C ALA A 81 -6.06 -15.72 -11.02
N ILE A 82 -5.24 -15.11 -11.83
CA ILE A 82 -4.98 -13.67 -11.77
C ILE A 82 -5.90 -12.91 -12.71
N HIS A 83 -6.46 -11.81 -12.22
CA HIS A 83 -7.35 -10.93 -12.98
C HIS A 83 -6.85 -9.48 -12.91
N PRO A 84 -5.82 -9.11 -13.68
CA PRO A 84 -5.21 -7.78 -13.64
C PRO A 84 -6.20 -6.65 -13.98
N GLU A 85 -7.20 -6.93 -14.79
CA GLU A 85 -8.25 -6.00 -15.18
C GLU A 85 -9.08 -5.53 -13.98
N PHE A 86 -9.30 -6.38 -12.97
CA PHE A 86 -10.00 -5.97 -11.75
C PHE A 86 -9.18 -4.97 -10.94
N ALA A 87 -7.89 -5.24 -10.73
CA ALA A 87 -6.99 -4.32 -10.03
C ALA A 87 -6.84 -2.98 -10.77
N LEU A 88 -6.86 -3.02 -12.10
CA LEU A 88 -6.85 -1.81 -12.93
C LEU A 88 -8.14 -1.00 -12.76
N GLU A 89 -9.30 -1.65 -12.75
CA GLU A 89 -10.57 -0.97 -12.53
C GLU A 89 -10.66 -0.39 -11.11
N VAL A 90 -10.20 -1.11 -10.09
CA VAL A 90 -10.08 -0.56 -8.72
C VAL A 90 -9.18 0.67 -8.69
N THR A 91 -8.03 0.65 -9.41
CA THR A 91 -7.14 1.82 -9.50
C THR A 91 -7.85 3.02 -10.12
N LYS A 92 -8.62 2.80 -11.17
CA LYS A 92 -9.40 3.85 -11.83
C LYS A 92 -10.47 4.41 -10.89
N LYS A 93 -11.21 3.55 -10.19
CA LYS A 93 -12.22 3.95 -9.21
C LYS A 93 -11.59 4.70 -8.03
N CYS A 94 -10.41 4.32 -7.56
CA CYS A 94 -9.68 5.10 -6.56
C CYS A 94 -9.46 6.55 -7.03
N ASN A 95 -8.97 6.73 -8.26
CA ASN A 95 -8.74 8.08 -8.80
C ASN A 95 -10.05 8.87 -8.99
N GLU A 96 -11.14 8.23 -9.41
CA GLU A 96 -12.47 8.85 -9.51
C GLU A 96 -12.99 9.31 -8.14
N ASN A 97 -12.66 8.57 -7.07
CA ASN A 97 -13.01 8.88 -5.68
C ASN A 97 -11.98 9.79 -4.97
N GLY A 98 -11.07 10.42 -5.71
CA GLY A 98 -10.08 11.37 -5.18
C GLY A 98 -8.88 10.73 -4.47
N LEU A 99 -8.72 9.41 -4.52
CA LEU A 99 -7.59 8.69 -3.97
C LEU A 99 -6.59 8.34 -5.08
N THR A 100 -5.49 9.09 -5.16
CA THR A 100 -4.43 8.79 -6.14
C THR A 100 -3.72 7.49 -5.79
N PHE A 101 -3.73 6.56 -6.73
CA PHE A 101 -3.13 5.25 -6.58
C PHE A 101 -2.23 4.92 -7.76
N PHE A 102 -1.11 4.23 -7.48
CA PHE A 102 -0.29 3.65 -8.54
C PHE A 102 -0.95 2.37 -9.06
N ALA A 103 -0.69 2.07 -10.35
CA ALA A 103 -1.10 0.79 -10.91
C ALA A 103 -0.59 -0.40 -10.06
N ALA A 104 -1.36 -1.47 -10.03
CA ALA A 104 -1.00 -2.68 -9.32
C ALA A 104 0.34 -3.24 -9.81
N VAL A 105 1.11 -3.81 -8.89
CA VAL A 105 2.42 -4.43 -9.15
C VAL A 105 2.32 -5.96 -9.16
N GLY A 106 3.38 -6.65 -9.58
CA GLY A 106 3.42 -8.11 -9.59
C GLY A 106 2.29 -8.71 -10.43
N ALA A 107 2.50 -8.99 -11.67
CA ALA A 107 1.48 -9.45 -12.62
C ALA A 107 0.21 -8.54 -12.71
N GLY A 108 0.27 -7.32 -12.17
CA GLY A 108 -0.83 -6.36 -12.20
C GLY A 108 -1.98 -6.63 -11.21
N ILE A 109 -1.77 -7.39 -10.17
CA ILE A 109 -2.84 -7.84 -9.24
C ILE A 109 -2.67 -7.37 -7.80
N THR A 110 -1.52 -6.82 -7.43
CA THR A 110 -1.25 -6.40 -6.05
C THR A 110 -1.19 -4.89 -5.94
N MET A 111 -2.08 -4.34 -5.14
CA MET A 111 -2.08 -2.92 -4.79
C MET A 111 -1.35 -2.70 -3.47
N LYS A 112 -0.36 -1.80 -3.49
CA LYS A 112 0.41 -1.42 -2.30
C LYS A 112 -0.16 -0.15 -1.69
N LEU A 113 -0.50 -0.22 -0.39
CA LEU A 113 -0.96 0.90 0.39
C LEU A 113 0.17 1.34 1.32
N THR A 114 0.81 2.47 0.98
CA THR A 114 1.95 3.02 1.72
C THR A 114 1.76 4.52 1.92
N PRO A 115 0.75 4.94 2.70
CA PRO A 115 0.53 6.35 2.96
C PRO A 115 1.70 6.96 3.73
N PRO A 116 1.88 8.29 3.71
CA PRO A 116 2.92 8.96 4.48
C PRO A 116 2.82 8.62 5.98
N LEU A 117 3.96 8.40 6.65
CA LEU A 117 3.98 8.13 8.10
C LEU A 117 3.33 9.26 8.92
N THR A 118 3.39 10.49 8.41
CA THR A 118 2.85 11.70 9.05
C THR A 118 1.38 11.98 8.72
N ILE A 119 0.72 11.10 7.94
CA ILE A 119 -0.70 11.31 7.57
C ILE A 119 -1.56 11.44 8.84
N PRO A 120 -2.49 12.41 8.94
CA PRO A 120 -3.47 12.47 10.03
C PRO A 120 -4.39 11.24 10.02
N ASP A 121 -4.91 10.87 11.19
CA ASP A 121 -5.74 9.67 11.33
C ASP A 121 -7.05 9.76 10.53
N ASP A 122 -7.67 10.94 10.51
CA ASP A 122 -8.88 11.21 9.74
C ASP A 122 -8.65 11.05 8.24
N ALA A 123 -7.56 11.62 7.70
CA ALA A 123 -7.19 11.47 6.31
C ALA A 123 -6.80 10.01 5.94
N LEU A 124 -6.18 9.27 6.87
CA LEU A 124 -5.92 7.85 6.69
C LEU A 124 -7.22 7.04 6.59
N ILE A 125 -8.16 7.32 7.49
CA ILE A 125 -9.47 6.65 7.51
C ILE A 125 -10.25 6.98 6.24
N GLU A 126 -10.32 8.25 5.85
CA GLU A 126 -10.96 8.70 4.61
C GLU A 126 -10.38 8.00 3.38
N GLY A 127 -9.06 7.91 3.27
CA GLY A 127 -8.40 7.22 2.17
C GLY A 127 -8.71 5.71 2.13
N LEU A 128 -8.79 5.05 3.29
CA LEU A 128 -9.17 3.64 3.37
C LEU A 128 -10.66 3.41 3.03
N GLU A 129 -11.53 4.35 3.35
CA GLU A 129 -12.94 4.31 2.98
C GLU A 129 -13.14 4.55 1.48
N ALA A 130 -12.42 5.50 0.90
CA ALA A 130 -12.40 5.73 -0.54
C ALA A 130 -11.88 4.47 -1.29
N TYR A 131 -10.85 3.80 -0.75
CA TYR A 131 -10.35 2.55 -1.29
C TYR A 131 -11.40 1.42 -1.24
N ALA A 132 -12.10 1.27 -0.11
CA ALA A 132 -13.17 0.27 0.04
C ALA A 132 -14.33 0.54 -0.92
N THR A 133 -14.72 1.81 -1.08
CA THR A 133 -15.73 2.25 -2.06
C THR A 133 -15.29 1.89 -3.48
N ALA A 134 -14.04 2.15 -3.85
CA ALA A 134 -13.51 1.84 -5.16
C ALA A 134 -13.54 0.33 -5.46
N VAL A 135 -13.24 -0.52 -4.48
CA VAL A 135 -13.36 -1.99 -4.62
C VAL A 135 -14.82 -2.41 -4.84
N ALA A 136 -15.76 -1.85 -4.07
CA ALA A 136 -17.18 -2.14 -4.21
C ALA A 136 -17.74 -1.71 -5.57
N GLU A 137 -17.36 -0.51 -6.05
CA GLU A 137 -17.77 -0.01 -7.36
C GLU A 137 -17.20 -0.85 -8.50
N ALA A 138 -15.94 -1.28 -8.39
CA ALA A 138 -15.33 -2.19 -9.37
C ALA A 138 -16.04 -3.55 -9.38
N ASP A 139 -16.36 -4.11 -8.21
CA ASP A 139 -17.09 -5.37 -8.10
C ASP A 139 -18.49 -5.31 -8.73
N ALA A 140 -19.18 -4.18 -8.56
CA ALA A 140 -20.54 -4.00 -9.09
C ALA A 140 -20.60 -3.98 -10.63
N ILE A 141 -19.51 -3.61 -11.31
CA ILE A 141 -19.48 -3.47 -12.79
C ILE A 141 -18.68 -4.58 -13.47
N MET A 142 -17.81 -5.27 -12.75
CA MET A 142 -16.97 -6.33 -13.30
C MET A 142 -17.63 -7.70 -13.13
N PRO A 143 -17.65 -8.56 -14.18
CA PRO A 143 -18.19 -9.91 -14.05
C PRO A 143 -17.43 -10.69 -12.98
N ALA A 144 -18.12 -11.65 -12.35
CA ALA A 144 -17.46 -12.59 -11.45
C ALA A 144 -16.32 -13.33 -12.18
N TYR A 145 -15.30 -13.71 -11.42
CA TYR A 145 -14.26 -14.58 -11.94
C TYR A 145 -14.88 -15.89 -12.43
N LYS A 146 -14.49 -16.34 -13.60
CA LYS A 146 -15.03 -17.55 -14.22
C LYS A 146 -14.07 -18.72 -14.00
#